data_cc44e961a3b41a4cf53990929ed23f54
#
_entry.id   cc44e961a3b41a4cf53990929ed23f54
#
_cell.length_a   1.000
_cell.length_b   1.000
_cell.length_c   1.000
_cell.angle_alpha   90.00
_cell.angle_beta   90.00
_cell.angle_gamma   90.00
#
_symmetry.space_group_name_H-M   'P 1'
#
loop_
_entity.id
_entity.type
_entity.pdbx_description
1 polymer ?
#
loop_
_entity_poly.entity_id
_entity_poly.type
_entity_poly.pdbx_seq_one_letter_code
_entity_poly.pdbx_strand_id
1 'polypeptide(L)'
;MLDHHRALIYTMVIVSAADSNMADAELRTIGDIVGHLPIFRDFDRDALPGLLNDCTKLFDREDGLEETLKAIRAGLPAKLRETAYAIACDLVASDGEATQEELRLLEMIRHRLGIERLTAAAIERSARARFQTL
;
A
#
# COMPACT_ATOMS: atom_id res chain seq x y z
N MET A 1 -1.84 17.80 -4.64
CA MET A 1 -1.41 16.93 -3.52
C MET A 1 -2.48 15.90 -3.20
N LEU A 2 -2.10 14.68 -2.93
CA LEU A 2 -3.05 13.64 -2.54
C LEU A 2 -3.57 13.90 -1.12
N ASP A 3 -4.83 13.59 -0.87
CA ASP A 3 -5.31 13.50 0.50
C ASP A 3 -4.87 12.15 1.10
N HIS A 4 -5.13 11.95 2.40
CA HIS A 4 -4.65 10.75 3.09
C HIS A 4 -5.29 9.46 2.56
N HIS A 5 -6.57 9.49 2.16
CA HIS A 5 -7.22 8.31 1.58
C HIS A 5 -6.55 7.91 0.28
N ARG A 6 -6.30 8.87 -0.60
CA ARG A 6 -5.63 8.60 -1.87
C ARG A 6 -4.21 8.09 -1.66
N ALA A 7 -3.49 8.68 -0.72
CA ALA A 7 -2.12 8.26 -0.42
C ALA A 7 -2.08 6.81 0.06
N LEU A 8 -3.01 6.39 0.92
CA LEU A 8 -3.10 5.01 1.40
C LEU A 8 -3.47 4.05 0.27
N ILE A 9 -4.42 4.43 -0.56
CA ILE A 9 -4.84 3.61 -1.71
C ILE A 9 -3.70 3.48 -2.72
N TYR A 10 -3.01 4.57 -3.01
CA TYR A 10 -1.86 4.53 -3.93
C TYR A 10 -0.76 3.62 -3.40
N THR A 11 -0.53 3.60 -2.09
CA THR A 11 0.43 2.68 -1.48
C THR A 11 0.08 1.23 -1.79
N MET A 12 -1.20 0.88 -1.66
CA MET A 12 -1.66 -0.48 -1.97
C MET A 12 -1.52 -0.82 -3.45
N VAL A 13 -1.84 0.14 -4.31
CA VAL A 13 -1.78 -0.08 -5.77
C VAL A 13 -0.35 -0.35 -6.22
N ILE A 14 0.62 0.44 -5.77
CA ILE A 14 2.00 0.23 -6.23
C ILE A 14 2.57 -1.09 -5.72
N VAL A 15 2.17 -1.53 -4.53
CA VAL A 15 2.58 -2.84 -4.01
C VAL A 15 1.98 -3.96 -4.87
N SER A 16 0.70 -3.85 -5.19
CA SER A 16 0.03 -4.86 -6.02
C SER A 16 0.59 -4.90 -7.44
N ALA A 17 1.06 -3.78 -7.95
CA ALA A 17 1.60 -3.69 -9.31
C ALA A 17 3.10 -4.00 -9.39
N ALA A 18 3.74 -4.31 -8.26
CA ALA A 18 5.20 -4.48 -8.19
C ALA A 18 5.73 -5.57 -9.14
N ASP A 19 4.95 -6.63 -9.35
CA ASP A 19 5.31 -7.74 -10.23
C ASP A 19 4.64 -7.62 -11.60
N SER A 20 4.16 -6.43 -11.95
CA SER A 20 3.54 -6.09 -13.24
C SER A 20 2.20 -6.77 -13.50
N ASN A 21 1.58 -7.37 -12.49
CA ASN A 21 0.34 -8.10 -12.68
C ASN A 21 -0.58 -7.97 -11.46
N MET A 22 -1.55 -7.07 -11.56
CA MET A 22 -2.54 -6.89 -10.49
C MET A 22 -3.67 -7.91 -10.68
N ALA A 23 -3.64 -8.97 -9.88
CA ALA A 23 -4.65 -10.02 -9.92
C ALA A 23 -5.98 -9.55 -9.30
N ASP A 24 -7.08 -10.21 -9.67
CA ASP A 24 -8.40 -9.94 -9.09
C ASP A 24 -8.39 -10.13 -7.56
N ALA A 25 -7.60 -11.09 -7.07
CA ALA A 25 -7.47 -11.35 -5.64
C ALA A 25 -6.89 -10.14 -4.90
N GLU A 26 -5.92 -9.45 -5.52
CA GLU A 26 -5.31 -8.26 -4.93
C GLU A 26 -6.28 -7.08 -4.91
N LEU A 27 -7.06 -6.90 -5.98
CA LEU A 27 -8.11 -5.88 -6.02
C LEU A 27 -9.16 -6.13 -4.94
N ARG A 28 -9.49 -7.39 -4.70
CA ARG A 28 -10.42 -7.77 -3.64
C ARG A 28 -9.85 -7.45 -2.26
N THR A 29 -8.57 -7.72 -2.04
CA THR A 29 -7.91 -7.40 -0.78
C THR A 29 -7.90 -5.89 -0.53
N ILE A 30 -7.63 -5.09 -1.56
CA ILE A 30 -7.70 -3.62 -1.45
C ILE A 30 -9.11 -3.21 -1.04
N GLY A 31 -10.13 -3.75 -1.70
CA GLY A 31 -11.52 -3.46 -1.37
C GLY A 31 -11.88 -3.82 0.07
N ASP A 32 -11.38 -4.96 0.56
CA ASP A 32 -11.62 -5.40 1.94
C ASP A 32 -10.97 -4.44 2.95
N ILE A 33 -9.75 -4.02 2.70
CA ILE A 33 -9.05 -3.09 3.58
C ILE A 33 -9.81 -1.76 3.64
N VAL A 34 -10.20 -1.23 2.49
CA VAL A 34 -10.96 0.01 2.40
C VAL A 34 -12.31 -0.11 3.13
N GLY A 35 -12.91 -1.30 3.12
CA GLY A 35 -14.16 -1.56 3.78
C GLY A 35 -14.09 -1.76 5.29
N HIS A 36 -12.90 -2.00 5.84
CA HIS A 36 -12.75 -2.40 7.24
C HIS A 36 -11.97 -1.43 8.12
N LEU A 37 -10.92 -0.80 7.60
CA LEU A 37 -10.07 0.02 8.44
C LEU A 37 -10.77 1.31 8.85
N PRO A 38 -10.65 1.71 10.12
CA PRO A 38 -11.29 2.94 10.61
C PRO A 38 -10.94 4.19 9.83
N ILE A 39 -9.73 4.26 9.28
CA ILE A 39 -9.29 5.43 8.52
C ILE A 39 -10.12 5.66 7.26
N PHE A 40 -10.77 4.61 6.73
CA PHE A 40 -11.61 4.70 5.55
C PHE A 40 -13.10 4.84 5.86
N ARG A 41 -13.46 5.04 7.14
CA ARG A 41 -14.87 5.09 7.56
C ARG A 41 -15.66 6.17 6.81
N ASP A 42 -15.04 7.31 6.56
CA ASP A 42 -15.67 8.44 5.87
C ASP A 42 -15.27 8.51 4.38
N PHE A 43 -14.70 7.44 3.85
CA PHE A 43 -14.31 7.39 2.45
C PHE A 43 -15.47 6.92 1.57
N ASP A 44 -15.68 7.62 0.44
CA ASP A 44 -16.67 7.21 -0.56
C ASP A 44 -16.12 6.06 -1.40
N ARG A 45 -16.61 4.85 -1.15
CA ARG A 45 -16.14 3.64 -1.83
C ARG A 45 -16.42 3.65 -3.33
N ASP A 46 -17.40 4.43 -3.78
CA ASP A 46 -17.70 4.57 -5.20
C ASP A 46 -16.57 5.30 -5.94
N ALA A 47 -15.75 6.05 -5.23
CA ALA A 47 -14.59 6.73 -5.81
C ALA A 47 -13.41 5.79 -6.05
N LEU A 48 -13.42 4.57 -5.50
CA LEU A 48 -12.28 3.67 -5.56
C LEU A 48 -11.82 3.34 -6.99
N PRO A 49 -12.70 2.93 -7.93
CA PRO A 49 -12.25 2.62 -9.28
C PRO A 49 -11.53 3.78 -9.97
N GLY A 50 -12.02 5.00 -9.79
CA GLY A 50 -11.37 6.18 -10.36
C GLY A 50 -9.99 6.43 -9.77
N LEU A 51 -9.83 6.23 -8.46
CA LEU A 51 -8.55 6.38 -7.80
C LEU A 51 -7.54 5.34 -8.26
N LEU A 52 -7.97 4.10 -8.44
CA LEU A 52 -7.12 3.03 -8.96
C LEU A 52 -6.61 3.40 -10.36
N ASN A 53 -7.48 3.90 -11.19
CA ASN A 53 -7.13 4.32 -12.55
C ASN A 53 -6.16 5.50 -12.55
N ASP A 54 -6.40 6.50 -11.70
CA ASP A 54 -5.52 7.66 -11.58
C ASP A 54 -4.12 7.25 -11.13
N CYS A 55 -4.03 6.33 -10.17
CA CYS A 55 -2.74 5.83 -9.69
C CYS A 55 -1.99 5.09 -10.79
N THR A 56 -2.69 4.24 -11.53
CA THR A 56 -2.09 3.48 -12.62
C THR A 56 -1.51 4.43 -13.67
N LYS A 57 -2.23 5.49 -14.01
CA LYS A 57 -1.74 6.49 -14.97
C LYS A 57 -0.47 7.19 -14.48
N LEU A 58 -0.42 7.54 -13.21
CA LEU A 58 0.76 8.17 -12.63
C LEU A 58 1.93 7.19 -12.63
N PHE A 59 1.68 5.95 -12.23
CA PHE A 59 2.70 4.91 -12.13
C PHE A 59 3.30 4.55 -13.49
N ASP A 60 2.51 4.61 -14.57
CA ASP A 60 2.94 4.24 -15.92
C ASP A 60 3.80 5.31 -16.59
N ARG A 61 3.95 6.47 -15.98
CA ARG A 61 4.82 7.53 -16.55
C ARG A 61 6.29 7.14 -16.40
N GLU A 62 7.15 7.78 -17.21
CA GLU A 62 8.59 7.76 -16.95
C GLU A 62 8.80 8.27 -15.52
N ASP A 63 9.63 7.58 -14.73
CA ASP A 63 9.82 7.87 -13.31
C ASP A 63 8.54 7.74 -12.47
N GLY A 64 7.57 6.94 -12.95
CA GLY A 64 6.27 6.81 -12.30
C GLY A 64 6.35 6.33 -10.85
N LEU A 65 7.22 5.35 -10.58
CA LEU A 65 7.38 4.86 -9.21
C LEU A 65 7.87 5.96 -8.26
N GLU A 66 8.88 6.70 -8.69
CA GLU A 66 9.46 7.78 -7.89
C GLU A 66 8.44 8.89 -7.63
N GLU A 67 7.71 9.27 -8.68
CA GLU A 67 6.69 10.30 -8.56
C GLU A 67 5.53 9.85 -7.66
N THR A 68 5.15 8.59 -7.75
CA THR A 68 4.08 8.04 -6.90
C THR A 68 4.53 8.01 -5.43
N LEU A 69 5.77 7.59 -5.16
CA LEU A 69 6.29 7.58 -3.79
C LEU A 69 6.35 8.98 -3.19
N LYS A 70 6.75 9.97 -3.97
CA LYS A 70 6.75 11.37 -3.53
C LYS A 70 5.33 11.84 -3.20
N ALA A 71 4.38 11.52 -4.05
CA ALA A 71 2.99 11.91 -3.86
C ALA A 71 2.40 11.29 -2.60
N ILE A 72 2.71 10.01 -2.36
CA ILE A 72 2.27 9.29 -1.16
C ILE A 72 2.82 9.97 0.09
N ARG A 73 4.12 10.22 0.13
CA ARG A 73 4.74 10.86 1.29
C ARG A 73 4.13 12.23 1.56
N ALA A 74 3.93 13.02 0.52
CA ALA A 74 3.37 14.37 0.65
C ALA A 74 1.93 14.35 1.16
N GLY A 75 1.17 13.30 0.80
CA GLY A 75 -0.24 13.19 1.18
C GLY A 75 -0.51 12.55 2.53
N LEU A 76 0.52 11.96 3.18
CA LEU A 76 0.33 11.28 4.46
C LEU A 76 0.74 12.15 5.64
N PRO A 77 -0.18 12.42 6.56
CA PRO A 77 0.21 12.96 7.86
C PRO A 77 1.16 11.99 8.57
N ALA A 78 2.04 12.52 9.41
CA ALA A 78 3.04 11.69 10.09
C ALA A 78 2.44 10.49 10.82
N LYS A 79 1.29 10.67 11.47
CA LYS A 79 0.67 9.59 12.24
C LYS A 79 0.08 8.46 11.38
N LEU A 80 -0.05 8.67 10.07
CA LEU A 80 -0.55 7.64 9.15
C LEU A 80 0.56 6.91 8.39
N ARG A 81 1.81 7.26 8.61
CA ARG A 81 2.92 6.60 7.93
C ARG A 81 3.03 5.12 8.30
N GLU A 82 2.90 4.81 9.58
CA GLU A 82 2.91 3.42 10.04
C GLU A 82 1.68 2.67 9.52
N THR A 83 0.53 3.34 9.46
CA THR A 83 -0.67 2.74 8.87
C THR A 83 -0.44 2.35 7.42
N ALA A 84 0.16 3.23 6.64
CA ALA A 84 0.47 2.96 5.23
C ALA A 84 1.39 1.75 5.09
N TYR A 85 2.44 1.68 5.91
CA TYR A 85 3.37 0.56 5.87
C TYR A 85 2.70 -0.75 6.30
N ALA A 86 1.86 -0.70 7.32
CA ALA A 86 1.12 -1.87 7.79
C ALA A 86 0.18 -2.41 6.72
N ILE A 87 -0.54 -1.53 6.03
CA ILE A 87 -1.42 -1.91 4.93
C ILE A 87 -0.60 -2.58 3.80
N ALA A 88 0.54 -2.01 3.46
CA ALA A 88 1.41 -2.57 2.43
C ALA A 88 1.89 -3.97 2.80
N CYS A 89 2.30 -4.16 4.05
CA CYS A 89 2.75 -5.47 4.53
C CYS A 89 1.62 -6.50 4.54
N ASP A 90 0.41 -6.09 4.94
CA ASP A 90 -0.74 -6.99 4.93
C ASP A 90 -1.06 -7.44 3.50
N LEU A 91 -0.98 -6.53 2.55
CA LEU A 91 -1.26 -6.86 1.16
C LEU A 91 -0.26 -7.87 0.60
N VAL A 92 1.03 -7.67 0.90
CA VAL A 92 2.06 -8.61 0.47
C VAL A 92 1.87 -9.97 1.14
N ALA A 93 1.52 -10.01 2.43
CA ALA A 93 1.35 -11.24 3.17
C ALA A 93 0.09 -12.02 2.76
N SER A 94 -0.91 -11.34 2.22
CA SER A 94 -2.24 -11.93 2.00
C SER A 94 -2.26 -13.04 0.96
N ASP A 95 -1.33 -13.09 0.02
CA ASP A 95 -1.28 -14.14 -1.00
C ASP A 95 -0.33 -15.29 -0.64
N GLY A 96 0.29 -15.26 0.54
CA GLY A 96 1.11 -16.33 1.06
C GLY A 96 2.58 -16.32 0.65
N GLU A 97 2.92 -15.64 -0.42
CA GLU A 97 4.31 -15.55 -0.90
C GLU A 97 4.65 -14.14 -1.34
N ALA A 98 5.72 -13.60 -0.77
CA ALA A 98 6.23 -12.30 -1.19
C ALA A 98 7.25 -12.48 -2.31
N THR A 99 7.05 -11.79 -3.43
CA THR A 99 8.02 -11.78 -4.51
C THR A 99 9.20 -10.88 -4.14
N GLN A 100 10.32 -11.04 -4.83
CA GLN A 100 11.48 -10.16 -4.63
C GLN A 100 11.12 -8.71 -4.94
N GLU A 101 10.33 -8.48 -5.97
CA GLU A 101 9.86 -7.15 -6.35
C GLU A 101 9.03 -6.51 -5.24
N GLU A 102 8.13 -7.29 -4.63
CA GLU A 102 7.30 -6.80 -3.52
C GLU A 102 8.14 -6.46 -2.30
N LEU A 103 9.09 -7.31 -1.94
CA LEU A 103 9.97 -7.08 -0.79
C LEU A 103 10.83 -5.84 -0.99
N ARG A 104 11.34 -5.66 -2.21
CA ARG A 104 12.14 -4.48 -2.54
C ARG A 104 11.30 -3.22 -2.43
N LEU A 105 10.07 -3.26 -2.91
CA LEU A 105 9.17 -2.11 -2.83
C LEU A 105 8.80 -1.77 -1.40
N LEU A 106 8.54 -2.78 -0.56
CA LEU A 106 8.31 -2.56 0.87
C LEU A 106 9.49 -1.83 1.51
N GLU A 107 10.71 -2.22 1.18
CA GLU A 107 11.90 -1.57 1.69
C GLU A 107 11.96 -0.10 1.25
N MET A 108 11.64 0.18 -0.01
CA MET A 108 11.59 1.55 -0.53
C MET A 108 10.53 2.38 0.20
N ILE A 109 9.35 1.82 0.42
CA ILE A 109 8.28 2.50 1.14
C ILE A 109 8.71 2.81 2.58
N ARG A 110 9.32 1.83 3.26
CA ARG A 110 9.82 2.02 4.62
C ARG A 110 10.78 3.21 4.70
N HIS A 111 11.73 3.27 3.79
CA HIS A 111 12.73 4.35 3.77
C HIS A 111 12.08 5.70 3.44
N ARG A 112 11.20 5.74 2.46
CA ARG A 112 10.55 6.99 2.05
C ARG A 112 9.65 7.55 3.14
N LEU A 113 8.96 6.69 3.87
CA LEU A 113 8.08 7.11 4.96
C LEU A 113 8.83 7.30 6.28
N GLY A 114 10.11 6.93 6.32
CA GLY A 114 10.90 7.12 7.53
C GLY A 114 10.47 6.22 8.68
N ILE A 115 10.00 5.01 8.39
CA ILE A 115 9.58 4.07 9.43
C ILE A 115 10.83 3.55 10.15
N GLU A 116 10.83 3.70 11.46
CA GLU A 116 11.94 3.26 12.31
C GLU A 116 12.08 1.73 12.23
N ARG A 117 13.32 1.25 12.31
CA ARG A 117 13.67 -0.14 12.04
C ARG A 117 12.90 -1.15 12.90
N LEU A 118 12.84 -0.91 14.21
CA LEU A 118 12.14 -1.83 15.11
C LEU A 118 10.63 -1.81 14.88
N THR A 119 10.08 -0.64 14.63
CA THR A 119 8.66 -0.50 14.29
C THR A 119 8.34 -1.25 13.01
N ALA A 120 9.17 -1.10 11.98
CA ALA A 120 8.97 -1.81 10.73
C ALA A 120 9.02 -3.33 10.93
N ALA A 121 9.98 -3.82 11.72
CA ALA A 121 10.10 -5.25 12.01
C ALA A 121 8.87 -5.78 12.73
N ALA A 122 8.34 -5.02 13.68
CA ALA A 122 7.13 -5.41 14.43
C ALA A 122 5.92 -5.50 13.49
N ILE A 123 5.76 -4.53 12.59
CA ILE A 123 4.67 -4.51 11.62
C ILE A 123 4.77 -5.72 10.68
N GLU A 124 5.95 -5.99 10.16
CA GLU A 124 6.19 -7.11 9.26
C GLU A 124 5.90 -8.45 9.93
N ARG A 125 6.34 -8.62 11.16
CA ARG A 125 6.11 -9.83 11.92
C ARG A 125 4.61 -10.04 12.18
N SER A 126 3.91 -8.97 12.55
CA SER A 126 2.47 -9.01 12.79
C SER A 126 1.70 -9.41 11.53
N ALA A 127 2.07 -8.85 10.37
CA ALA A 127 1.43 -9.20 9.11
C ALA A 127 1.63 -10.68 8.79
N ARG A 128 2.84 -11.19 8.92
CA ARG A 128 3.11 -12.61 8.68
C ARG A 128 2.31 -13.52 9.61
N ALA A 129 2.19 -13.12 10.88
CA ALA A 129 1.45 -13.92 11.86
C ALA A 129 -0.03 -14.01 11.52
N ARG A 130 -0.63 -12.90 11.05
CA ARG A 130 -2.06 -12.88 10.72
C ARG A 130 -2.40 -13.76 9.51
N PHE A 131 -1.50 -13.88 8.56
CA PHE A 131 -1.74 -14.62 7.32
C PHE A 131 -1.09 -16.00 7.32
N GLN A 132 -0.59 -16.44 8.46
CA GLN A 132 0.02 -17.78 8.58
C GLN A 132 -1.05 -18.85 8.42
N THR A 133 -0.71 -19.91 7.68
CA THR A 133 -1.55 -21.10 7.52
C THR A 133 -0.82 -22.33 8.02
N LEU A 134 -1.54 -23.47 8.12
CA LEU A 134 -0.93 -24.75 8.52
C LEU A 134 -0.28 -25.47 7.34
#